data_2d4bfe05ee6d7f735f8cf69faa3b2ad8
#
_entry.id   2d4bfe05ee6d7f735f8cf69faa3b2ad8
#
_cell.length_a   1.000
_cell.length_b   1.000
_cell.length_c   1.000
_cell.angle_alpha   90.00
_cell.angle_beta   90.00
_cell.angle_gamma   90.00
#
_symmetry.space_group_name_H-M   'P 1'
#
loop_
_entity.id
_entity.type
_entity.pdbx_description
1 polymer ?
#
loop_
_entity_poly.entity_id
_entity_poly.type
_entity_poly.pdbx_seq_one_letter_code
_entity_poly.pdbx_strand_id
1 'polypeptide(L)'
;MIHIKTLGELIQSGYQSKNIKEELRTNLRNKLIAKQPTFTGVHGFENSVIPELERAILSRHNINLLGLRGQAKTRLARKMIELLDEYIPVVAGSELNDDPLEPISRFAKDLIDKEGDYRCSIPSCNKVWFPTIEDTNR
;
A
#
# COMPACT_ATOMS: atom_id res chain seq x y z
N MET A 1 0.26 11.46 -15.00
CA MET A 1 1.70 11.07 -14.94
C MET A 1 2.35 11.97 -13.91
N ILE A 2 2.78 11.46 -12.78
CA ILE A 2 3.39 12.27 -11.71
C ILE A 2 4.86 12.47 -12.09
N HIS A 3 5.25 13.69 -12.44
CA HIS A 3 6.63 14.01 -12.86
C HIS A 3 7.52 14.52 -11.73
N ILE A 4 7.29 14.02 -10.51
CA ILE A 4 8.09 14.37 -9.34
C ILE A 4 9.42 13.59 -9.44
N LYS A 5 10.54 14.30 -9.49
CA LYS A 5 11.87 13.69 -9.64
C LYS A 5 12.80 13.95 -8.46
N THR A 6 12.51 14.96 -7.65
CA THR A 6 13.35 15.37 -6.54
C THR A 6 12.56 15.43 -5.24
N LEU A 7 13.27 15.38 -4.10
CA LEU A 7 12.69 15.51 -2.78
C LEU A 7 11.99 16.86 -2.60
N GLY A 8 12.59 17.95 -3.15
CA GLY A 8 12.01 19.28 -3.07
C GLY A 8 10.66 19.38 -3.77
N GLU A 9 10.52 18.80 -4.97
CA GLU A 9 9.26 18.70 -5.68
C GLU A 9 8.23 17.87 -4.92
N LEU A 10 8.67 16.78 -4.25
CA LEU A 10 7.80 15.94 -3.44
C LEU A 10 7.23 16.72 -2.25
N ILE A 11 8.05 17.45 -1.54
CA ILE A 11 7.64 18.30 -0.40
C ILE A 11 6.69 19.40 -0.87
N GLN A 12 6.99 20.06 -1.98
CA GLN A 12 6.12 21.11 -2.55
C GLN A 12 4.76 20.57 -3.01
N SER A 13 4.68 19.30 -3.40
CA SER A 13 3.41 18.64 -3.74
C SER A 13 2.50 18.38 -2.53
N GLY A 14 3.00 18.60 -1.31
CA GLY A 14 2.27 18.33 -0.07
C GLY A 14 2.17 16.83 0.27
N TYR A 15 3.02 16.00 -0.32
CA TYR A 15 3.04 14.57 -0.02
C TYR A 15 3.38 14.34 1.46
N GLN A 16 2.64 13.45 2.09
CA GLN A 16 2.89 13.00 3.46
C GLN A 16 3.01 11.48 3.44
N SER A 17 4.06 10.98 4.06
CA SER A 17 4.20 9.56 4.28
C SER A 17 3.07 9.04 5.17
N LYS A 18 2.47 7.93 4.77
CA LYS A 18 1.39 7.27 5.52
C LYS A 18 1.76 5.83 5.78
N ASN A 19 1.46 5.35 6.96
CA ASN A 19 1.56 3.92 7.18
C ASN A 19 0.44 3.18 6.42
N ILE A 20 0.67 1.89 6.16
CA ILE A 20 -0.24 1.03 5.39
C ILE A 20 -1.67 1.07 5.93
N LYS A 21 -1.87 1.12 7.24
CA LYS A 21 -3.22 1.15 7.84
C LYS A 21 -3.95 2.45 7.55
N GLU A 22 -3.24 3.58 7.56
CA GLU A 22 -3.82 4.89 7.26
C GLU A 22 -4.12 5.03 5.76
N GLU A 23 -3.26 4.50 4.93
CA GLU A 23 -3.47 4.44 3.47
C GLU A 23 -4.70 3.60 3.12
N LEU A 24 -4.78 2.36 3.61
CA LEU A 24 -5.95 1.49 3.44
C LEU A 24 -7.24 2.16 3.91
N ARG A 25 -7.21 2.79 5.08
CA ARG A 25 -8.36 3.52 5.63
C ARG A 25 -8.80 4.66 4.73
N THR A 26 -7.86 5.49 4.30
CA THR A 26 -8.14 6.67 3.47
C THR A 26 -8.74 6.25 2.13
N ASN A 27 -8.15 5.26 1.49
CA ASN A 27 -8.59 4.80 0.17
C ASN A 27 -9.93 4.05 0.25
N LEU A 28 -10.14 3.23 1.28
CA LEU A 28 -11.44 2.59 1.53
C LEU A 28 -12.52 3.64 1.78
N ARG A 29 -12.27 4.64 2.64
CA ARG A 29 -13.21 5.73 2.90
C ARG A 29 -13.60 6.47 1.62
N ASN A 30 -12.63 6.80 0.77
CA ASN A 30 -12.88 7.48 -0.49
C ASN A 30 -13.75 6.63 -1.43
N LYS A 31 -13.49 5.33 -1.54
CA LYS A 31 -14.33 4.40 -2.31
C LYS A 31 -15.77 4.32 -1.79
N LEU A 32 -15.94 4.24 -0.47
CA LEU A 32 -17.26 4.19 0.16
C LEU A 32 -18.05 5.49 -0.06
N ILE A 33 -17.41 6.66 0.07
CA ILE A 33 -18.03 7.96 -0.21
C ILE A 33 -18.45 8.04 -1.69
N ALA A 34 -17.60 7.56 -2.60
CA ALA A 34 -17.89 7.50 -4.03
C ALA A 34 -18.89 6.40 -4.40
N LYS A 35 -19.40 5.63 -3.43
CA LYS A 35 -20.29 4.46 -3.65
C LYS A 35 -19.72 3.44 -4.64
N GLN A 36 -18.39 3.31 -4.68
CA GLN A 36 -17.73 2.33 -5.51
C GLN A 36 -17.71 0.97 -4.81
N PRO A 37 -17.85 -0.13 -5.55
CA PRO A 37 -17.80 -1.45 -4.96
C PRO A 37 -16.41 -1.73 -4.40
N THR A 38 -16.37 -2.27 -3.18
CA THR A 38 -15.19 -2.79 -2.52
C THR A 38 -15.11 -4.31 -2.71
N PHE A 39 -13.94 -4.89 -2.65
CA PHE A 39 -13.74 -6.35 -2.71
C PHE A 39 -14.46 -7.05 -3.88
N THR A 40 -14.45 -6.44 -5.06
CA THR A 40 -15.10 -6.99 -6.28
C THR A 40 -14.60 -8.40 -6.60
N GLY A 41 -15.54 -9.25 -7.03
CA GLY A 41 -15.24 -10.64 -7.38
C GLY A 41 -15.15 -11.61 -6.19
N VAL A 42 -15.49 -11.17 -4.99
CA VAL A 42 -15.70 -12.04 -3.82
C VAL A 42 -17.21 -12.09 -3.59
N HIS A 43 -17.83 -13.25 -3.89
CA HIS A 43 -19.28 -13.44 -3.81
C HIS A 43 -19.67 -14.26 -2.61
N GLY A 44 -20.87 -13.98 -2.05
CA GLY A 44 -21.45 -14.68 -0.91
C GLY A 44 -21.00 -14.16 0.46
N PHE A 45 -20.19 -13.09 0.50
CA PHE A 45 -19.69 -12.47 1.73
C PHE A 45 -20.12 -11.01 1.90
N GLU A 46 -20.97 -10.51 1.01
CA GLU A 46 -21.37 -9.11 0.90
C GLU A 46 -22.07 -8.62 2.17
N ASN A 47 -22.86 -9.48 2.82
CA ASN A 47 -23.63 -9.15 4.01
C ASN A 47 -23.00 -9.66 5.33
N SER A 48 -21.81 -10.23 5.27
CA SER A 48 -21.16 -10.85 6.43
C SER A 48 -19.72 -10.36 6.61
N VAL A 49 -18.78 -11.02 5.96
CA VAL A 49 -17.33 -10.78 6.15
C VAL A 49 -16.88 -9.45 5.58
N ILE A 50 -17.41 -9.01 4.44
CA ILE A 50 -16.97 -7.76 3.79
C ILE A 50 -17.26 -6.55 4.68
N PRO A 51 -18.48 -6.34 5.24
CA PRO A 51 -18.75 -5.22 6.15
C PRO A 51 -17.90 -5.26 7.42
N GLU A 52 -17.57 -6.44 7.94
CA GLU A 52 -16.69 -6.56 9.11
C GLU A 52 -15.26 -6.19 8.77
N LEU A 53 -14.77 -6.60 7.59
CA LEU A 53 -13.44 -6.27 7.09
C LEU A 53 -13.32 -4.76 6.85
N GLU A 54 -14.32 -4.14 6.24
CA GLU A 54 -14.38 -2.68 6.04
C GLU A 54 -14.33 -1.92 7.37
N ARG A 55 -15.11 -2.35 8.36
CA ARG A 55 -15.08 -1.75 9.71
C ARG A 55 -13.72 -1.89 10.37
N ALA A 56 -13.09 -3.06 10.26
CA ALA A 56 -11.76 -3.31 10.82
C ALA A 56 -10.69 -2.41 10.17
N ILE A 57 -10.73 -2.24 8.84
CA ILE A 57 -9.84 -1.33 8.11
C ILE A 57 -10.06 0.12 8.53
N LEU A 58 -11.32 0.59 8.58
CA LEU A 58 -11.66 1.95 8.98
C LEU A 58 -11.22 2.26 10.42
N SER A 59 -11.26 1.27 11.30
CA SER A 59 -10.80 1.36 12.69
C SER A 59 -9.30 1.11 12.87
N ARG A 60 -8.56 0.80 11.79
CA ARG A 60 -7.12 0.51 11.80
C ARG A 60 -6.74 -0.69 12.66
N HIS A 61 -7.66 -1.62 12.87
CA HIS A 61 -7.41 -2.83 13.64
C HIS A 61 -6.49 -3.80 12.90
N ASN A 62 -5.82 -4.66 13.65
CA ASN A 62 -5.18 -5.84 13.07
C ASN A 62 -6.26 -6.84 12.67
N ILE A 63 -6.08 -7.45 11.51
CA ILE A 63 -7.07 -8.36 10.93
C ILE A 63 -6.50 -9.77 10.94
N ASN A 64 -7.26 -10.70 11.48
CA ASN A 64 -6.97 -12.13 11.44
C ASN A 64 -8.11 -12.86 10.74
N LEU A 65 -7.83 -13.41 9.55
CA LEU A 65 -8.81 -14.13 8.75
C LEU A 65 -8.82 -15.60 9.14
N LEU A 66 -9.72 -15.99 10.02
CA LEU A 66 -9.94 -17.36 10.44
C LEU A 66 -11.04 -18.04 9.63
N GLY A 67 -10.95 -19.34 9.46
CA GLY A 67 -11.98 -20.12 8.79
C GLY A 67 -11.42 -21.36 8.09
N LEU A 68 -12.30 -22.22 7.59
CA LEU A 68 -11.97 -23.45 6.88
C LEU A 68 -11.29 -23.19 5.52
N ARG A 69 -10.74 -24.22 4.92
CA ARG A 69 -10.20 -24.17 3.55
C ARG A 69 -11.33 -23.81 2.57
N GLY A 70 -11.02 -23.09 1.51
CA GLY A 70 -11.99 -22.70 0.49
C GLY A 70 -12.84 -21.45 0.80
N GLN A 71 -12.71 -20.83 1.97
CA GLN A 71 -13.50 -19.65 2.37
C GLN A 71 -12.89 -18.30 1.92
N ALA A 72 -12.32 -18.26 0.75
CA ALA A 72 -11.83 -17.04 0.07
C ALA A 72 -10.87 -16.14 0.89
N LYS A 73 -10.27 -16.59 2.01
CA LYS A 73 -9.39 -15.78 2.87
C LYS A 73 -8.23 -15.14 2.11
N THR A 74 -7.50 -15.92 1.34
CA THR A 74 -6.38 -15.42 0.51
C THR A 74 -6.86 -14.45 -0.55
N ARG A 75 -8.05 -14.67 -1.12
CA ARG A 75 -8.65 -13.77 -2.11
C ARG A 75 -9.02 -12.44 -1.47
N LEU A 76 -9.61 -12.44 -0.28
CA LEU A 76 -9.90 -11.23 0.49
C LEU A 76 -8.61 -10.46 0.83
N ALA A 77 -7.57 -11.15 1.30
CA ALA A 77 -6.28 -10.53 1.59
C ALA A 77 -5.66 -9.88 0.34
N ARG A 78 -5.68 -10.57 -0.82
CA ARG A 78 -5.23 -10.00 -2.08
C ARG A 78 -6.04 -8.78 -2.51
N LYS A 79 -7.35 -8.78 -2.27
CA LYS A 79 -8.23 -7.64 -2.57
C LYS A 79 -7.96 -6.42 -1.67
N MET A 80 -7.43 -6.62 -0.47
CA MET A 80 -6.97 -5.49 0.36
C MET A 80 -5.82 -4.72 -0.29
N ILE A 81 -4.95 -5.41 -1.06
CA ILE A 81 -3.85 -4.77 -1.78
C ILE A 81 -4.38 -3.77 -2.83
N GLU A 82 -5.56 -4.02 -3.41
CA GLU A 82 -6.19 -3.10 -4.36
C GLU A 82 -6.68 -1.79 -3.74
N LEU A 83 -6.63 -1.70 -2.41
CA LEU A 83 -6.91 -0.48 -1.66
C LEU A 83 -5.65 0.36 -1.43
N LEU A 84 -4.46 -0.17 -1.70
CA LEU A 84 -3.21 0.59 -1.60
C LEU A 84 -3.02 1.49 -2.81
N ASP A 85 -2.26 2.56 -2.63
CA ASP A 85 -1.89 3.46 -3.71
C ASP A 85 -1.05 2.71 -4.75
N GLU A 86 -1.21 3.07 -6.01
CA GLU A 86 -0.49 2.42 -7.12
C GLU A 86 0.98 2.82 -7.15
N TYR A 87 1.30 4.02 -6.68
CA TYR A 87 2.63 4.60 -6.71
C TYR A 87 3.02 5.14 -5.34
N ILE A 88 4.21 4.82 -4.91
CA ILE A 88 4.85 5.40 -3.72
C ILE A 88 6.20 5.99 -4.11
N PRO A 89 6.58 7.16 -3.59
CA PRO A 89 7.92 7.68 -3.80
C PRO A 89 8.94 6.86 -3.01
N VAL A 90 10.11 6.62 -3.61
CA VAL A 90 11.22 5.95 -2.96
C VAL A 90 12.53 6.68 -3.26
N VAL A 91 13.53 6.51 -2.41
CA VAL A 91 14.87 7.01 -2.66
C VAL A 91 15.49 6.27 -3.83
N ALA A 92 15.95 6.99 -4.85
CA ALA A 92 16.56 6.40 -6.03
C ALA A 92 17.82 5.62 -5.65
N GLY A 93 17.89 4.34 -6.08
CA GLY A 93 19.03 3.46 -5.81
C GLY A 93 19.01 2.78 -4.43
N SER A 94 17.99 3.02 -3.60
CA SER A 94 17.84 2.28 -2.35
C SER A 94 17.37 0.84 -2.62
N GLU A 95 18.10 -0.13 -2.05
CA GLU A 95 17.73 -1.55 -2.10
C GLU A 95 16.48 -1.86 -1.25
N LEU A 96 16.21 -1.04 -0.23
CA LEU A 96 15.09 -1.20 0.69
C LEU A 96 13.85 -0.42 0.27
N ASN A 97 13.90 0.29 -0.87
CA ASN A 97 12.83 1.20 -1.30
C ASN A 97 12.47 2.20 -0.19
N ASP A 98 13.49 2.84 0.39
CA ASP A 98 13.32 3.78 1.49
C ASP A 98 12.35 4.90 1.16
N ASP A 99 11.53 5.27 2.15
CA ASP A 99 10.71 6.47 2.10
C ASP A 99 11.60 7.71 2.04
N PRO A 100 11.41 8.61 1.06
CA PRO A 100 12.19 9.84 0.95
C PRO A 100 12.09 10.76 2.16
N LEU A 101 10.98 10.72 2.90
CA LEU A 101 10.74 11.58 4.07
C LEU A 101 11.24 10.93 5.37
N GLU A 102 11.27 9.60 5.45
CA GLU A 102 11.69 8.86 6.64
C GLU A 102 12.64 7.70 6.27
N PRO A 103 13.84 7.96 5.78
CA PRO A 103 14.75 6.91 5.35
C PRO A 103 15.27 6.09 6.53
N ILE A 104 15.29 4.77 6.35
CA ILE A 104 15.76 3.83 7.36
C ILE A 104 17.20 3.40 7.05
N SER A 105 17.50 3.14 5.78
CA SER A 105 18.82 2.63 5.37
C SER A 105 19.92 3.69 5.55
N ARG A 106 21.12 3.19 5.83
CA ARG A 106 22.31 4.06 5.94
C ARG A 106 22.62 4.73 4.60
N PHE A 107 22.44 4.00 3.48
CA PHE A 107 22.62 4.53 2.14
C PHE A 107 21.75 5.76 1.89
N ALA A 108 20.45 5.65 2.16
CA ALA A 108 19.51 6.76 1.96
C ALA A 108 19.83 7.96 2.86
N LYS A 109 20.22 7.73 4.12
CA LYS A 109 20.65 8.79 5.05
C LYS A 109 21.92 9.51 4.57
N ASP A 110 22.93 8.74 4.17
CA ASP A 110 24.21 9.29 3.65
C ASP A 110 23.97 10.09 2.35
N LEU A 111 22.98 9.68 1.53
CA LEU A 111 22.63 10.38 0.31
C LEU A 111 21.96 11.74 0.60
N ILE A 112 21.06 11.77 1.57
CA ILE A 112 20.39 13.00 2.01
C ILE A 112 21.40 14.00 2.57
N ASP A 113 22.31 13.53 3.41
CA ASP A 113 23.34 14.38 4.04
C ASP A 113 24.31 14.98 3.01
N LYS A 114 24.55 14.28 1.90
CA LYS A 114 25.49 14.74 0.86
C LYS A 114 24.85 15.64 -0.19
N GLU A 115 23.64 15.33 -0.63
CA GLU A 115 23.03 15.96 -1.80
C GLU A 115 21.87 16.90 -1.46
N GLY A 116 21.33 16.84 -0.23
CA GLY A 116 20.24 17.71 0.24
C GLY A 116 18.93 17.57 -0.52
N ASP A 117 18.94 17.84 -1.83
CA ASP A 117 17.80 17.62 -2.75
C ASP A 117 18.13 16.46 -3.71
N TYR A 118 17.98 15.24 -3.23
CA TYR A 118 18.29 14.02 -3.95
C TYR A 118 17.14 13.54 -4.84
N ARG A 119 17.48 12.71 -5.81
CA ARG A 119 16.50 12.15 -6.73
C ARG A 119 15.59 11.13 -6.05
N CYS A 120 14.30 11.41 -6.11
CA CYS A 120 13.27 10.43 -5.85
C CYS A 120 12.92 9.72 -7.16
N SER A 121 12.88 8.42 -7.16
CA SER A 121 12.22 7.65 -8.20
C SER A 121 10.82 7.29 -7.72
N ILE A 122 9.86 7.30 -8.64
CA ILE A 122 8.53 6.77 -8.40
C ILE A 122 8.46 5.48 -9.23
N PRO A 123 8.95 4.35 -8.72
CA PRO A 123 8.67 3.10 -9.37
C PRO A 123 7.15 2.90 -9.31
N SER A 124 6.57 2.38 -10.37
CA SER A 124 5.26 1.77 -10.22
C SER A 124 5.42 0.73 -9.12
N CYS A 125 4.84 1.00 -7.97
CA CYS A 125 4.69 -0.03 -6.97
C CYS A 125 3.75 -1.05 -7.61
N ASN A 126 4.33 -1.93 -8.42
CA ASN A 126 3.65 -3.18 -8.65
C ASN A 126 3.38 -3.70 -7.25
N LYS A 127 2.14 -3.85 -6.89
CA LYS A 127 1.53 -4.35 -5.65
C LYS A 127 2.13 -5.71 -5.21
N VAL A 128 3.45 -5.83 -5.26
CA VAL A 128 4.22 -7.04 -5.05
C VAL A 128 5.04 -6.86 -3.80
N TRP A 129 4.34 -6.86 -2.68
CA TRP A 129 4.95 -7.28 -1.44
C TRP A 129 4.18 -8.44 -0.80
N PHE A 130 3.89 -9.42 -1.62
CA PHE A 130 3.90 -10.81 -1.16
C PHE A 130 4.86 -11.55 -2.09
N PRO A 131 5.84 -12.28 -1.55
CA PRO A 131 6.54 -13.23 -2.39
C PRO A 131 5.44 -14.05 -3.06
N THR A 132 5.47 -14.07 -4.37
CA THR A 132 4.67 -14.99 -5.16
C THR A 132 4.94 -16.35 -4.53
N ILE A 133 3.98 -16.86 -3.77
CA ILE A 133 3.97 -18.30 -3.52
C ILE A 133 3.70 -18.83 -4.92
N GLU A 134 4.79 -19.08 -5.63
CA GLU A 134 4.73 -19.92 -6.81
C GLU A 134 4.01 -21.17 -6.37
N ASP A 135 2.92 -21.46 -7.06
CA ASP A 135 2.20 -22.71 -6.91
C ASP A 135 3.21 -23.84 -7.09
N THR A 136 3.81 -24.29 -6.00
CA THR A 136 4.46 -25.60 -5.93
C THR A 136 3.35 -26.63 -5.93
N ASN A 137 2.68 -26.73 -7.07
CA ASN A 137 2.00 -27.94 -7.47
C ASN A 137 3.06 -28.89 -8.04
N ARG A 138 3.65 -29.69 -7.18
CA ARG A 138 4.11 -31.06 -7.49
C ARG A 138 3.93 -31.94 -6.30
#